data_9da5d0e49607d40e5d583679f68b2a6c
#
_entry.id   9da5d0e49607d40e5d583679f68b2a6c
#
_cell.length_a   1.000
_cell.length_b   1.000
_cell.length_c   1.000
_cell.angle_alpha   90.00
_cell.angle_beta   90.00
_cell.angle_gamma   90.00
#
_symmetry.space_group_name_H-M   'P 1'
#
loop_
_entity.id
_entity.type
_entity.pdbx_description
1 polymer ?
#
loop_
_entity_poly.entity_id
_entity_poly.type
_entity_poly.pdbx_seq_one_letter_code
_entity_poly.pdbx_strand_id
1 'polypeptide(L)'
;MTENHNIIPARHIHEECGVFGIFTPQEADVASYAYYALYALQHRGQESAGIVVNDDGLFRSLRDTGLVSEVFPPEQLKSLGKGTIAVGHVRYGTTGSDNKRNVQPILVNHFKGRMALAHNGNLTNSRELRQELESRGSIFQTTTDSEVIAYIIVQERLNRGSIEEAVSAAMDRIEGAYSLVLSSPTKLIAARDPHGFRPLCMGHLKDGSVVFASESCALDAIGAEFERDIRPGEIVVVDTAGVRSDTSHCGKAPKKLCVFEFIYFARPDSVIDGSSVHVARQRAGAFLALEHPVQADVVIGVPDSGLDAALGYARQSGIPYGIGFIKNKYIGRTFISPTQTMRENEVNIKLNPIRSVVEGKRVVLIDDSIVRGTTCRRTIDLLWKAGAKEIHMRVSAPPFVSECYYGTDIDDKNNLIATHHTVDEIAKIIGVNSLGYLSIEDVVKLADNTENGFCTACFGGGYPTSIPKDGGKDRFECKISEGEKKKNA
;
A
#
# COMPACT_ATOMS: atom_id res chain seq x y z
N MET A 1 22.67 -31.96 21.01
CA MET A 1 22.18 -30.60 21.33
C MET A 1 21.54 -30.08 20.06
N THR A 2 20.22 -30.17 20.01
CA THR A 2 19.42 -29.75 18.83
C THR A 2 19.05 -28.28 19.03
N GLU A 3 19.67 -27.41 18.27
CA GLU A 3 19.28 -26.00 18.20
C GLU A 3 17.87 -25.90 17.60
N ASN A 4 16.91 -25.55 18.43
CA ASN A 4 15.57 -25.14 18.01
C ASN A 4 15.69 -23.77 17.33
N HIS A 5 15.90 -23.77 16.01
CA HIS A 5 15.64 -22.58 15.22
C HIS A 5 14.12 -22.38 15.16
N ASN A 6 13.63 -21.47 15.99
CA ASN A 6 12.30 -20.89 15.83
C ASN A 6 12.24 -20.20 14.46
N ILE A 7 11.73 -20.92 13.46
CA ILE A 7 11.47 -20.37 12.12
C ILE A 7 10.26 -19.45 12.26
N ILE A 8 10.53 -18.14 12.39
CA ILE A 8 9.50 -17.10 12.27
C ILE A 8 8.90 -17.24 10.86
N PRO A 9 7.56 -17.27 10.70
CA PRO A 9 6.93 -17.39 9.38
C PRO A 9 7.45 -16.29 8.46
N ALA A 10 7.75 -16.64 7.21
CA ALA A 10 8.20 -15.70 6.20
C ALA A 10 7.08 -14.67 5.94
N ARG A 11 7.18 -13.47 6.54
CA ARG A 11 6.36 -12.33 6.16
C ARG A 11 6.98 -11.71 4.90
N HIS A 12 6.16 -11.56 3.86
CA HIS A 12 6.51 -10.78 2.66
C HIS A 12 6.40 -9.29 2.97
N ILE A 13 6.96 -8.41 2.12
CA ILE A 13 6.52 -7.01 2.09
C ILE A 13 5.03 -7.06 1.80
N HIS A 14 4.26 -6.41 2.67
CA HIS A 14 2.83 -6.44 2.57
C HIS A 14 2.34 -5.15 1.92
N GLU A 15 1.26 -5.30 1.18
CA GLU A 15 0.63 -4.28 0.37
C GLU A 15 -0.01 -3.22 1.26
N GLU A 16 -0.28 -2.06 0.69
CA GLU A 16 -0.87 -0.93 1.39
C GLU A 16 -2.37 -0.87 1.15
N CYS A 17 -3.08 -0.15 2.04
CA CYS A 17 -4.52 0.06 1.93
C CYS A 17 -4.91 0.78 0.63
N GLY A 18 -6.16 0.57 0.19
CA GLY A 18 -6.80 1.32 -0.87
C GLY A 18 -8.07 2.00 -0.38
N VAL A 19 -8.25 3.29 -0.71
CA VAL A 19 -9.44 4.07 -0.39
C VAL A 19 -10.23 4.39 -1.65
N PHE A 20 -11.54 4.51 -1.48
CA PHE A 20 -12.47 4.89 -2.53
C PHE A 20 -13.60 5.77 -1.95
N GLY A 21 -14.09 6.72 -2.75
CA GLY A 21 -15.28 7.49 -2.44
C GLY A 21 -16.00 7.93 -3.69
N ILE A 22 -17.33 7.97 -3.64
CA ILE A 22 -18.18 8.48 -4.73
C ILE A 22 -19.28 9.37 -4.15
N PHE A 23 -19.54 10.49 -4.82
CA PHE A 23 -20.70 11.35 -4.63
C PHE A 23 -21.50 11.41 -5.92
N THR A 24 -22.79 11.12 -5.85
CA THR A 24 -23.71 11.18 -6.99
C THR A 24 -24.73 12.32 -6.81
N PRO A 25 -25.06 13.08 -7.86
CA PRO A 25 -26.06 14.17 -7.78
C PRO A 25 -27.46 13.67 -7.41
N GLN A 26 -27.75 12.42 -7.69
CA GLN A 26 -29.01 11.74 -7.42
C GLN A 26 -28.79 10.39 -6.76
N GLU A 27 -29.78 9.85 -6.10
CA GLU A 27 -29.73 8.51 -5.53
C GLU A 27 -29.39 7.46 -6.59
N ALA A 28 -28.34 6.67 -6.34
CA ALA A 28 -27.81 5.67 -7.25
C ALA A 28 -27.36 4.41 -6.50
N ASP A 29 -26.99 3.36 -7.24
CA ASP A 29 -26.33 2.16 -6.70
C ASP A 29 -24.84 2.42 -6.46
N VAL A 30 -24.53 3.31 -5.50
CA VAL A 30 -23.18 3.70 -5.14
C VAL A 30 -22.39 2.53 -4.52
N ALA A 31 -23.06 1.51 -3.99
CA ALA A 31 -22.44 0.32 -3.44
C ALA A 31 -21.75 -0.51 -4.55
N SER A 32 -22.41 -0.66 -5.71
CA SER A 32 -21.82 -1.37 -6.86
C SER A 32 -20.59 -0.64 -7.43
N TYR A 33 -20.62 0.68 -7.53
CA TYR A 33 -19.44 1.47 -7.91
C TYR A 33 -18.28 1.24 -6.92
N ALA A 34 -18.56 1.32 -5.62
CA ALA A 34 -17.55 1.05 -4.60
C ALA A 34 -17.00 -0.38 -4.69
N TYR A 35 -17.86 -1.38 -4.91
CA TYR A 35 -17.45 -2.77 -5.09
C TYR A 35 -16.45 -2.94 -6.25
N TYR A 36 -16.78 -2.44 -7.45
CA TYR A 36 -15.89 -2.60 -8.61
C TYR A 36 -14.57 -1.82 -8.44
N ALA A 37 -14.63 -0.62 -7.88
CA ALA A 37 -13.43 0.16 -7.59
C ALA A 37 -12.52 -0.53 -6.56
N LEU A 38 -13.09 -1.07 -5.47
CA LEU A 38 -12.33 -1.83 -4.47
C LEU A 38 -11.78 -3.13 -5.05
N TYR A 39 -12.51 -3.79 -5.95
CA TYR A 39 -12.01 -4.97 -6.66
C TYR A 39 -10.80 -4.63 -7.52
N ALA A 40 -10.80 -3.48 -8.19
CA ALA A 40 -9.64 -2.96 -8.94
C ALA A 40 -8.47 -2.62 -8.02
N LEU A 41 -8.73 -2.20 -6.76
CA LEU A 41 -7.73 -1.90 -5.72
C LEU A 41 -7.35 -3.12 -4.85
N GLN A 42 -7.84 -4.34 -5.15
CA GLN A 42 -7.62 -5.52 -4.32
C GLN A 42 -6.14 -5.87 -4.13
N HIS A 43 -5.27 -5.48 -5.09
CA HIS A 43 -3.83 -5.66 -4.98
C HIS A 43 -3.22 -4.86 -3.81
N ARG A 44 -3.86 -3.78 -3.37
CA ARG A 44 -3.42 -2.95 -2.24
C ARG A 44 -3.80 -3.53 -0.88
N GLY A 45 -4.88 -4.31 -0.80
CA GLY A 45 -5.32 -4.88 0.47
C GLY A 45 -6.12 -6.16 0.29
N GLN A 46 -5.71 -7.25 0.96
CA GLN A 46 -6.30 -8.58 0.81
C GLN A 46 -6.79 -9.19 2.13
N GLU A 47 -6.67 -8.50 3.25
CA GLU A 47 -7.07 -9.01 4.57
C GLU A 47 -8.51 -8.67 4.91
N SER A 48 -8.97 -7.49 4.53
CA SER A 48 -10.32 -7.07 4.81
C SER A 48 -10.81 -6.01 3.82
N ALA A 49 -12.12 -5.92 3.69
CA ALA A 49 -12.78 -4.92 2.85
C ALA A 49 -14.02 -4.35 3.55
N GLY A 50 -14.37 -3.11 3.22
CA GLY A 50 -15.55 -2.47 3.75
C GLY A 50 -16.12 -1.42 2.83
N ILE A 51 -17.46 -1.31 2.83
CA ILE A 51 -18.22 -0.28 2.14
C ILE A 51 -19.23 0.32 3.12
N VAL A 52 -19.30 1.64 3.12
CA VAL A 52 -20.35 2.40 3.80
C VAL A 52 -21.11 3.20 2.76
N VAL A 53 -22.43 3.03 2.72
CA VAL A 53 -23.35 3.81 1.89
C VAL A 53 -24.06 4.81 2.77
N ASN A 54 -24.14 6.04 2.32
CA ASN A 54 -24.86 7.13 2.96
C ASN A 54 -26.02 7.57 2.04
N ASP A 55 -27.22 7.50 2.56
CA ASP A 55 -28.46 7.90 1.94
C ASP A 55 -29.07 9.01 2.81
N ASP A 56 -28.81 10.26 2.46
CA ASP A 56 -29.26 11.46 3.19
C ASP A 56 -29.10 11.38 4.72
N GLY A 57 -27.92 10.96 5.17
CA GLY A 57 -27.58 10.79 6.58
C GLY A 57 -27.93 9.43 7.19
N LEU A 58 -28.59 8.54 6.46
CA LEU A 58 -28.77 7.15 6.83
C LEU A 58 -27.57 6.33 6.34
N PHE A 59 -26.71 5.91 7.25
CA PHE A 59 -25.51 5.13 6.96
C PHE A 59 -25.79 3.63 7.09
N ARG A 60 -25.51 2.87 6.05
CA ARG A 60 -25.48 1.41 6.04
C ARG A 60 -24.06 0.96 5.78
N SER A 61 -23.59 -0.06 6.47
CA SER A 61 -22.21 -0.53 6.36
C SER A 61 -22.13 -2.05 6.28
N LEU A 62 -21.25 -2.52 5.41
CA LEU A 62 -20.82 -3.92 5.37
C LEU A 62 -19.29 -3.95 5.39
N ARG A 63 -18.72 -4.65 6.37
CA ARG A 63 -17.28 -4.70 6.61
C ARG A 63 -16.93 -6.06 7.19
N ASP A 64 -15.98 -6.75 6.58
CA ASP A 64 -15.48 -8.02 7.10
C ASP A 64 -14.03 -8.30 6.67
N THR A 65 -13.45 -9.31 7.26
CA THR A 65 -12.17 -9.91 6.83
C THR A 65 -12.41 -10.76 5.59
N GLY A 66 -11.46 -10.74 4.65
CA GLY A 66 -11.52 -11.46 3.40
C GLY A 66 -11.34 -10.56 2.17
N LEU A 67 -11.34 -11.19 1.00
CA LEU A 67 -11.27 -10.49 -0.28
C LEU A 67 -12.59 -9.76 -0.59
N VAL A 68 -12.54 -8.76 -1.45
CA VAL A 68 -13.73 -7.98 -1.88
C VAL A 68 -14.86 -8.90 -2.34
N SER A 69 -14.58 -9.93 -3.15
CA SER A 69 -15.58 -10.87 -3.62
C SER A 69 -16.15 -11.78 -2.53
N GLU A 70 -15.41 -12.01 -1.45
CA GLU A 70 -15.84 -12.84 -0.32
C GLU A 70 -16.69 -12.01 0.67
N VAL A 71 -16.29 -10.75 0.92
CA VAL A 71 -16.99 -9.85 1.83
C VAL A 71 -18.32 -9.36 1.23
N PHE A 72 -18.40 -9.20 -0.09
CA PHE A 72 -19.56 -8.64 -0.77
C PHE A 72 -20.22 -9.61 -1.76
N PRO A 73 -20.74 -10.74 -1.32
CA PRO A 73 -21.59 -11.56 -2.21
C PRO A 73 -22.82 -10.74 -2.64
N PRO A 74 -23.40 -11.00 -3.81
CA PRO A 74 -24.43 -10.15 -4.44
C PRO A 74 -25.61 -9.78 -3.54
N GLU A 75 -26.08 -10.71 -2.71
CA GLU A 75 -27.19 -10.47 -1.79
C GLU A 75 -26.82 -9.49 -0.66
N GLN A 76 -25.60 -9.60 -0.13
CA GLN A 76 -25.12 -8.70 0.92
C GLN A 76 -24.82 -7.30 0.35
N LEU A 77 -24.23 -7.22 -0.85
CA LEU A 77 -23.98 -5.94 -1.51
C LEU A 77 -25.31 -5.18 -1.74
N LYS A 78 -26.36 -5.87 -2.22
CA LYS A 78 -27.70 -5.29 -2.38
C LYS A 78 -28.31 -4.79 -1.06
N SER A 79 -27.97 -5.39 0.07
CA SER A 79 -28.49 -4.97 1.39
C SER A 79 -28.02 -3.57 1.80
N LEU A 80 -26.94 -3.06 1.21
CA LEU A 80 -26.47 -1.69 1.42
C LEU A 80 -27.43 -0.66 0.79
N GLY A 81 -28.27 -1.08 -0.17
CA GLY A 81 -29.25 -0.23 -0.83
C GLY A 81 -28.60 0.85 -1.70
N LYS A 82 -29.45 1.81 -2.10
CA LYS A 82 -29.02 2.99 -2.84
C LYS A 82 -28.65 4.13 -1.90
N GLY A 83 -27.97 5.13 -2.43
CA GLY A 83 -27.61 6.36 -1.72
C GLY A 83 -26.95 7.37 -2.65
N THR A 84 -26.51 8.46 -2.09
CA THR A 84 -25.80 9.52 -2.84
C THR A 84 -24.30 9.51 -2.58
N ILE A 85 -23.83 8.85 -1.51
CA ILE A 85 -22.41 8.78 -1.18
C ILE A 85 -22.05 7.34 -0.79
N ALA A 86 -20.91 6.85 -1.28
CA ALA A 86 -20.28 5.67 -0.71
C ALA A 86 -18.80 5.93 -0.39
N VAL A 87 -18.34 5.31 0.69
CA VAL A 87 -16.92 5.25 1.06
C VAL A 87 -16.52 3.79 1.15
N GLY A 88 -15.42 3.44 0.50
CA GLY A 88 -14.90 2.09 0.44
C GLY A 88 -13.43 2.00 0.89
N HIS A 89 -13.05 0.82 1.38
CA HIS A 89 -11.69 0.54 1.83
C HIS A 89 -11.33 -0.92 1.60
N VAL A 90 -10.11 -1.17 1.12
CA VAL A 90 -9.42 -2.47 1.21
C VAL A 90 -8.21 -2.30 2.11
N ARG A 91 -8.03 -3.24 3.04
CA ARG A 91 -7.01 -3.15 4.09
C ARG A 91 -5.96 -4.22 3.90
N TYR A 92 -4.72 -3.79 4.14
CA TYR A 92 -3.66 -4.63 4.62
C TYR A 92 -3.24 -4.20 6.04
N GLY A 93 -2.96 -5.13 6.94
CA GLY A 93 -2.67 -4.85 8.35
C GLY A 93 -1.27 -4.29 8.57
N THR A 94 -1.10 -2.98 8.52
CA THR A 94 0.17 -2.30 8.86
C THR A 94 0.27 -1.97 10.35
N THR A 95 -0.86 -1.69 10.99
CA THR A 95 -0.98 -1.36 12.42
C THR A 95 -2.26 -1.97 12.95
N GLY A 96 -2.17 -2.70 14.07
CA GLY A 96 -3.28 -3.42 14.67
C GLY A 96 -3.40 -4.88 14.18
N SER A 97 -4.01 -5.73 15.01
CA SER A 97 -4.25 -7.15 14.70
C SER A 97 -5.25 -7.33 13.56
N ASP A 98 -5.32 -8.55 12.97
CA ASP A 98 -6.30 -8.99 11.97
C ASP A 98 -7.74 -9.04 12.52
N ASN A 99 -8.06 -8.16 13.45
CA ASN A 99 -9.34 -8.14 14.11
C ASN A 99 -10.39 -7.44 13.24
N LYS A 100 -11.56 -8.05 13.09
CA LYS A 100 -12.76 -7.47 12.43
C LYS A 100 -13.07 -6.04 12.90
N ARG A 101 -12.69 -5.67 14.13
CA ARG A 101 -12.86 -4.31 14.66
C ARG A 101 -12.04 -3.25 13.91
N ASN A 102 -10.90 -3.64 13.33
CA ASN A 102 -9.97 -2.76 12.63
C ASN A 102 -10.33 -2.55 11.15
N VAL A 103 -11.39 -3.19 10.67
CA VAL A 103 -11.86 -3.06 9.29
C VAL A 103 -12.45 -1.68 9.05
N GLN A 104 -11.97 -1.00 8.03
CA GLN A 104 -12.45 0.30 7.60
C GLN A 104 -13.52 0.16 6.49
N PRO A 105 -14.33 1.23 6.23
CA PRO A 105 -14.31 2.56 6.82
C PRO A 105 -14.71 2.57 8.31
N ILE A 106 -14.05 3.43 9.10
CA ILE A 106 -14.43 3.67 10.49
C ILE A 106 -15.73 4.49 10.51
N LEU A 107 -16.75 3.97 11.16
CA LEU A 107 -18.05 4.64 11.28
C LEU A 107 -18.22 5.15 12.72
N VAL A 108 -18.38 6.46 12.88
CA VAL A 108 -18.58 7.10 14.17
C VAL A 108 -19.87 7.89 14.22
N ASN A 109 -20.55 7.84 15.39
CA ASN A 109 -21.68 8.67 15.70
C ASN A 109 -21.21 9.76 16.67
N HIS A 110 -21.55 11.01 16.38
CA HIS A 110 -21.18 12.13 17.23
C HIS A 110 -22.31 13.16 17.30
N PHE A 111 -22.19 14.14 18.18
CA PHE A 111 -23.25 15.11 18.46
C PHE A 111 -23.81 15.81 17.21
N LYS A 112 -22.98 16.06 16.18
CA LYS A 112 -23.42 16.74 14.93
C LYS A 112 -23.75 15.76 13.79
N GLY A 113 -23.92 14.46 14.06
CA GLY A 113 -24.34 13.47 13.07
C GLY A 113 -23.45 12.23 13.02
N ARG A 114 -23.35 11.63 11.84
CA ARG A 114 -22.50 10.46 11.56
C ARG A 114 -21.39 10.82 10.61
N MET A 115 -20.30 10.07 10.69
CA MET A 115 -19.16 10.17 9.77
C MET A 115 -18.61 8.79 9.49
N ALA A 116 -18.30 8.52 8.21
CA ALA A 116 -17.53 7.36 7.79
C ALA A 116 -16.17 7.82 7.28
N LEU A 117 -15.08 7.16 7.69
CA LEU A 117 -13.70 7.51 7.33
C LEU A 117 -12.95 6.29 6.81
N ALA A 118 -12.36 6.41 5.62
CA ALA A 118 -11.35 5.51 5.07
C ALA A 118 -9.99 6.22 5.04
N HIS A 119 -8.95 5.50 5.43
CA HIS A 119 -7.59 6.00 5.56
C HIS A 119 -6.59 5.03 4.92
N ASN A 120 -5.71 5.55 4.06
CA ASN A 120 -4.52 4.88 3.57
C ASN A 120 -3.29 5.64 4.05
N GLY A 121 -2.43 4.99 4.83
CA GLY A 121 -1.23 5.55 5.41
C GLY A 121 -0.98 5.09 6.84
N ASN A 122 -0.15 5.85 7.56
CA ASN A 122 0.13 5.62 8.99
C ASN A 122 0.63 6.91 9.63
N LEU A 123 0.07 7.25 10.79
CA LEU A 123 0.49 8.41 11.55
C LEU A 123 1.72 8.11 12.40
N THR A 124 2.67 9.04 12.41
CA THR A 124 3.87 8.95 13.24
C THR A 124 3.62 9.39 14.69
N ASN A 125 2.60 10.23 14.93
CA ASN A 125 2.21 10.73 16.25
C ASN A 125 0.89 10.13 16.79
N SER A 126 0.42 9.02 16.23
CA SER A 126 -0.86 8.39 16.62
C SER A 126 -0.92 8.03 18.09
N ARG A 127 0.20 7.59 18.68
CA ARG A 127 0.29 7.18 20.09
C ARG A 127 0.11 8.34 21.05
N GLU A 128 0.78 9.44 20.80
CA GLU A 128 0.70 10.66 21.60
C GLU A 128 -0.74 11.24 21.56
N LEU A 129 -1.30 11.33 20.34
CA LEU A 129 -2.68 11.78 20.16
C LEU A 129 -3.69 10.86 20.83
N ARG A 130 -3.50 9.54 20.75
CA ARG A 130 -4.35 8.57 21.44
C ARG A 130 -4.29 8.74 22.94
N GLN A 131 -3.10 8.89 23.53
CA GLN A 131 -2.93 9.12 24.96
C GLN A 131 -3.59 10.42 25.41
N GLU A 132 -3.48 11.50 24.63
CA GLU A 132 -4.18 12.76 24.89
C GLU A 132 -5.69 12.54 24.93
N LEU A 133 -6.25 11.84 23.93
CA LEU A 133 -7.68 11.56 23.82
C LEU A 133 -8.17 10.67 24.98
N GLU A 134 -7.46 9.59 25.30
CA GLU A 134 -7.78 8.67 26.41
C GLU A 134 -7.75 9.39 27.76
N SER A 135 -6.78 10.29 27.98
CA SER A 135 -6.70 11.09 29.22
C SER A 135 -7.88 12.03 29.40
N ARG A 136 -8.58 12.37 28.31
CA ARG A 136 -9.81 13.18 28.31
C ARG A 136 -11.08 12.33 28.28
N GLY A 137 -10.97 11.00 28.44
CA GLY A 137 -12.10 10.08 28.55
C GLY A 137 -12.59 9.50 27.22
N SER A 138 -11.86 9.66 26.11
CA SER A 138 -12.20 8.99 24.85
C SER A 138 -12.04 7.47 24.97
N ILE A 139 -13.03 6.71 24.47
CA ILE A 139 -13.06 5.24 24.51
C ILE A 139 -12.85 4.71 23.11
N PHE A 140 -11.73 4.06 22.85
CA PHE A 140 -11.40 3.49 21.56
C PHE A 140 -11.95 2.07 21.39
N GLN A 141 -12.43 1.76 20.19
CA GLN A 141 -12.96 0.44 19.82
C GLN A 141 -11.94 -0.38 19.02
N THR A 142 -10.99 0.31 18.39
CA THR A 142 -9.96 -0.28 17.52
C THR A 142 -8.56 0.02 18.04
N THR A 143 -7.56 -0.64 17.45
CA THR A 143 -6.14 -0.37 17.72
C THR A 143 -5.51 0.49 16.61
N THR A 144 -6.30 0.92 15.61
CA THR A 144 -5.81 1.65 14.44
C THR A 144 -5.64 3.15 14.73
N ASP A 145 -4.70 3.77 14.04
CA ASP A 145 -4.52 5.23 13.97
C ASP A 145 -5.67 5.94 13.25
N SER A 146 -6.38 5.23 12.36
CA SER A 146 -7.56 5.76 11.65
C SER A 146 -8.68 6.17 12.63
N GLU A 147 -8.84 5.47 13.74
CA GLU A 147 -9.79 5.86 14.79
C GLU A 147 -9.31 7.12 15.53
N VAL A 148 -8.00 7.28 15.72
CA VAL A 148 -7.42 8.52 16.27
C VAL A 148 -7.74 9.71 15.37
N ILE A 149 -7.55 9.57 14.05
CA ILE A 149 -7.92 10.60 13.07
C ILE A 149 -9.41 10.97 13.20
N ALA A 150 -10.29 9.96 13.25
CA ALA A 150 -11.73 10.17 13.38
C ALA A 150 -12.08 10.96 14.65
N TYR A 151 -11.47 10.62 15.80
CA TYR A 151 -11.69 11.34 17.06
C TYR A 151 -11.19 12.79 17.03
N ILE A 152 -10.01 13.02 16.44
CA ILE A 152 -9.49 14.40 16.29
C ILE A 152 -10.44 15.24 15.42
N ILE A 153 -10.89 14.70 14.27
CA ILE A 153 -11.86 15.41 13.41
C ILE A 153 -13.16 15.71 14.17
N VAL A 154 -13.66 14.76 14.95
CA VAL A 154 -14.87 14.95 15.76
C VAL A 154 -14.68 16.02 16.83
N GLN A 155 -13.54 16.04 17.54
CA GLN A 155 -13.21 17.09 18.51
C GLN A 155 -13.17 18.48 17.86
N GLU A 156 -12.46 18.59 16.74
CA GLU A 156 -12.39 19.86 16.00
C GLU A 156 -13.78 20.29 15.50
N ARG A 157 -14.62 19.33 15.08
CA ARG A 157 -16.00 19.60 14.61
C ARG A 157 -16.90 20.21 15.68
N LEU A 158 -16.64 19.96 16.97
CA LEU A 158 -17.40 20.59 18.06
C LEU A 158 -17.18 22.11 18.09
N ASN A 159 -15.99 22.58 17.73
CA ASN A 159 -15.57 23.98 17.81
C ASN A 159 -15.61 24.69 16.45
N ARG A 160 -15.83 23.98 15.34
CA ARG A 160 -15.82 24.53 13.98
C ARG A 160 -17.21 24.56 13.37
N GLY A 161 -17.40 25.50 12.42
CA GLY A 161 -18.66 25.70 11.71
C GLY A 161 -19.03 24.55 10.77
N SER A 162 -18.03 23.95 10.10
CA SER A 162 -18.22 22.91 9.10
C SER A 162 -17.30 21.70 9.35
N ILE A 163 -17.57 20.60 8.64
CA ILE A 163 -16.75 19.38 8.72
C ILE A 163 -15.40 19.58 8.00
N GLU A 164 -15.39 20.32 6.91
CA GLU A 164 -14.17 20.66 6.17
C GLU A 164 -13.21 21.51 7.00
N GLU A 165 -13.72 22.49 7.77
CA GLU A 165 -12.90 23.24 8.73
C GLU A 165 -12.34 22.35 9.84
N ALA A 166 -13.12 21.33 10.25
CA ALA A 166 -12.64 20.35 11.24
C ALA A 166 -11.55 19.44 10.67
N VAL A 167 -11.67 19.02 9.41
CA VAL A 167 -10.62 18.25 8.72
C VAL A 167 -9.35 19.10 8.58
N SER A 168 -9.49 20.36 8.16
CA SER A 168 -8.37 21.32 8.05
C SER A 168 -7.65 21.48 9.40
N ALA A 169 -8.40 21.69 10.48
CA ALA A 169 -7.81 21.80 11.83
C ALA A 169 -7.20 20.48 12.34
N ALA A 170 -7.76 19.34 11.95
CA ALA A 170 -7.18 18.02 12.26
C ALA A 170 -5.84 17.82 11.56
N MET A 171 -5.68 18.30 10.32
CA MET A 171 -4.42 18.26 9.57
C MET A 171 -3.28 19.05 10.22
N ASP A 172 -3.58 20.05 11.05
CA ASP A 172 -2.57 20.77 11.85
C ASP A 172 -2.09 19.96 13.07
N ARG A 173 -2.78 18.86 13.43
CA ARG A 173 -2.48 18.03 14.61
C ARG A 173 -1.90 16.69 14.28
N ILE A 174 -2.36 16.06 13.20
CA ILE A 174 -1.91 14.73 12.78
C ILE A 174 -0.62 14.84 11.97
N GLU A 175 0.34 13.95 12.22
CA GLU A 175 1.62 13.89 11.53
C GLU A 175 1.84 12.49 10.96
N GLY A 176 2.38 12.40 9.75
CA GLY A 176 2.66 11.14 9.06
C GLY A 176 2.00 11.07 7.69
N ALA A 177 1.80 9.86 7.19
CA ALA A 177 1.19 9.61 5.89
C ALA A 177 -0.31 9.40 6.02
N TYR A 178 -1.10 10.15 5.22
CA TYR A 178 -2.53 9.91 5.13
C TYR A 178 -3.13 10.37 3.79
N SER A 179 -3.86 9.47 3.16
CA SER A 179 -4.88 9.79 2.17
C SER A 179 -6.24 9.40 2.74
N LEU A 180 -7.09 10.39 2.95
CA LEU A 180 -8.38 10.25 3.63
C LEU A 180 -9.53 10.40 2.63
N VAL A 181 -10.53 9.53 2.77
CA VAL A 181 -11.84 9.72 2.15
C VAL A 181 -12.88 9.60 3.26
N LEU A 182 -13.69 10.63 3.45
CA LEU A 182 -14.71 10.62 4.48
C LEU A 182 -16.07 11.10 3.96
N SER A 183 -17.14 10.54 4.51
CA SER A 183 -18.52 10.97 4.31
C SER A 183 -19.09 11.55 5.60
N SER A 184 -19.61 12.77 5.51
CA SER A 184 -20.58 13.29 6.47
C SER A 184 -22.01 13.04 5.92
N PRO A 185 -23.10 13.41 6.62
CA PRO A 185 -24.45 13.19 6.09
C PRO A 185 -24.72 13.75 4.69
N THR A 186 -24.05 14.85 4.31
CA THR A 186 -24.33 15.58 3.06
C THR A 186 -23.10 15.86 2.20
N LYS A 187 -21.89 15.46 2.66
CA LYS A 187 -20.64 15.79 1.97
C LYS A 187 -19.74 14.58 1.86
N LEU A 188 -19.07 14.46 0.70
CA LEU A 188 -17.91 13.61 0.51
C LEU A 188 -16.66 14.49 0.54
N ILE A 189 -15.65 14.09 1.30
CA ILE A 189 -14.41 14.85 1.47
C ILE A 189 -13.22 13.93 1.22
N ALA A 190 -12.26 14.42 0.44
CA ALA A 190 -10.97 13.80 0.25
C ALA A 190 -9.87 14.73 0.76
N ALA A 191 -8.88 14.19 1.49
CA ALA A 191 -7.75 14.97 1.98
C ALA A 191 -6.45 14.18 1.84
N ARG A 192 -5.37 14.84 1.43
CA ARG A 192 -4.04 14.24 1.29
C ARG A 192 -3.05 14.96 2.20
N ASP A 193 -2.16 14.23 2.86
CA ASP A 193 -1.16 14.81 3.76
C ASP A 193 -0.28 15.85 3.04
N PRO A 194 0.34 16.81 3.78
CA PRO A 194 1.13 17.88 3.18
C PRO A 194 2.38 17.42 2.42
N HIS A 195 2.89 16.21 2.70
CA HIS A 195 3.99 15.60 1.94
C HIS A 195 3.48 14.81 0.72
N GLY A 196 2.21 14.38 0.72
CA GLY A 196 1.62 13.54 -0.31
C GLY A 196 2.23 12.14 -0.37
N PHE A 197 2.49 11.54 0.81
CA PHE A 197 3.13 10.21 0.87
C PHE A 197 2.37 9.14 0.10
N ARG A 198 1.04 9.17 0.16
CA ARG A 198 0.18 8.20 -0.52
C ARG A 198 -0.56 8.85 -1.68
N PRO A 199 -0.78 8.11 -2.77
CA PRO A 199 -1.54 8.63 -3.89
C PRO A 199 -3.02 8.80 -3.54
N LEU A 200 -3.64 9.80 -4.16
CA LEU A 200 -5.07 10.03 -4.13
C LEU A 200 -5.46 10.83 -5.37
N CYS A 201 -6.37 10.33 -6.17
CA CYS A 201 -6.84 10.96 -7.39
C CYS A 201 -8.35 11.19 -7.38
N MET A 202 -8.81 12.05 -8.30
CA MET A 202 -10.22 12.30 -8.54
C MET A 202 -10.56 12.18 -10.03
N GLY A 203 -11.81 11.88 -10.29
CA GLY A 203 -12.40 11.81 -11.62
C GLY A 203 -13.92 11.94 -11.58
N HIS A 204 -14.53 11.89 -12.75
CA HIS A 204 -15.96 12.12 -12.93
C HIS A 204 -16.60 11.03 -13.78
N LEU A 205 -17.82 10.66 -13.44
CA LEU A 205 -18.71 9.92 -14.32
C LEU A 205 -19.50 10.87 -15.23
N LYS A 206 -20.03 10.34 -16.33
CA LYS A 206 -20.82 11.13 -17.32
C LYS A 206 -22.08 11.77 -16.75
N ASP A 207 -22.59 11.26 -15.66
CA ASP A 207 -23.78 11.78 -14.94
C ASP A 207 -23.46 12.94 -13.98
N GLY A 208 -22.19 13.35 -13.91
CA GLY A 208 -21.69 14.39 -12.99
C GLY A 208 -21.30 13.87 -11.62
N SER A 209 -21.29 12.56 -11.41
CA SER A 209 -20.77 11.96 -10.17
C SER A 209 -19.28 12.20 -10.02
N VAL A 210 -18.84 12.53 -8.81
CA VAL A 210 -17.44 12.76 -8.45
C VAL A 210 -16.88 11.56 -7.73
N VAL A 211 -15.68 11.13 -8.11
CA VAL A 211 -15.04 9.92 -7.58
C VAL A 211 -13.65 10.25 -7.04
N PHE A 212 -13.29 9.67 -5.89
CA PHE A 212 -11.94 9.66 -5.33
C PHE A 212 -11.44 8.23 -5.20
N ALA A 213 -10.17 8.00 -5.52
CA ALA A 213 -9.55 6.69 -5.38
C ALA A 213 -8.05 6.80 -5.08
N SER A 214 -7.47 5.78 -4.47
CA SER A 214 -6.02 5.68 -4.29
C SER A 214 -5.27 5.62 -5.62
N GLU A 215 -5.85 5.00 -6.65
CA GLU A 215 -5.22 4.84 -7.97
C GLU A 215 -6.21 5.06 -9.11
N SER A 216 -5.72 5.54 -10.27
CA SER A 216 -6.52 5.78 -11.47
C SER A 216 -7.16 4.51 -12.03
N CYS A 217 -6.53 3.34 -11.85
CA CYS A 217 -7.11 2.06 -12.29
C CYS A 217 -8.49 1.75 -11.65
N ALA A 218 -8.80 2.33 -10.50
CA ALA A 218 -10.12 2.20 -9.88
C ALA A 218 -11.17 3.08 -10.58
N LEU A 219 -10.76 4.24 -11.12
CA LEU A 219 -11.60 5.10 -11.95
C LEU A 219 -11.94 4.39 -13.26
N ASP A 220 -10.92 3.82 -13.92
CA ASP A 220 -11.10 3.06 -15.17
C ASP A 220 -12.08 1.89 -15.00
N ALA A 221 -11.97 1.16 -13.86
CA ALA A 221 -12.83 0.01 -13.57
C ALA A 221 -14.33 0.34 -13.47
N ILE A 222 -14.67 1.58 -13.15
CA ILE A 222 -16.07 2.06 -13.05
C ILE A 222 -16.47 2.99 -14.22
N GLY A 223 -15.57 3.19 -15.19
CA GLY A 223 -15.81 4.04 -16.34
C GLY A 223 -15.81 5.54 -16.03
N ALA A 224 -15.12 5.95 -14.95
CA ALA A 224 -14.92 7.36 -14.62
C ALA A 224 -13.71 7.93 -15.38
N GLU A 225 -13.83 9.15 -15.86
CA GLU A 225 -12.74 9.88 -16.49
C GLU A 225 -11.83 10.46 -15.40
N PHE A 226 -10.52 10.19 -15.49
CA PHE A 226 -9.52 10.78 -14.61
C PHE A 226 -9.44 12.29 -14.85
N GLU A 227 -9.54 13.08 -13.80
CA GLU A 227 -9.36 14.53 -13.86
C GLU A 227 -7.98 14.95 -13.44
N ARG A 228 -7.59 14.60 -12.20
CA ARG A 228 -6.30 14.96 -11.62
C ARG A 228 -5.99 14.18 -10.34
N ASP A 229 -4.74 14.26 -9.93
CA ASP A 229 -4.34 13.88 -8.57
C ASP A 229 -4.72 14.99 -7.57
N ILE A 230 -5.02 14.59 -6.32
CA ILE A 230 -5.20 15.52 -5.21
C ILE A 230 -3.81 16.00 -4.78
N ARG A 231 -3.62 17.30 -4.68
CA ARG A 231 -2.33 17.89 -4.32
C ARG A 231 -1.97 17.58 -2.87
N PRO A 232 -0.68 17.41 -2.55
CA PRO A 232 -0.23 17.35 -1.16
C PRO A 232 -0.73 18.54 -0.34
N GLY A 233 -1.40 18.27 0.77
CA GLY A 233 -2.03 19.27 1.63
C GLY A 233 -3.41 19.78 1.17
N GLU A 234 -3.99 19.23 0.10
CA GLU A 234 -5.30 19.64 -0.39
C GLU A 234 -6.43 18.87 0.30
N ILE A 235 -7.52 19.60 0.57
CA ILE A 235 -8.80 19.04 0.98
C ILE A 235 -9.81 19.38 -0.14
N VAL A 236 -10.42 18.34 -0.71
CA VAL A 236 -11.50 18.50 -1.70
C VAL A 236 -12.82 18.11 -1.07
N VAL A 237 -13.80 19.00 -1.21
CA VAL A 237 -15.16 18.83 -0.66
C VAL A 237 -16.16 18.76 -1.80
N VAL A 238 -17.01 17.76 -1.78
CA VAL A 238 -18.09 17.56 -2.74
C VAL A 238 -19.43 17.53 -2.01
N ASP A 239 -20.34 18.35 -2.45
CA ASP A 239 -21.74 18.36 -2.00
C ASP A 239 -22.67 18.82 -3.13
N THR A 240 -23.94 19.06 -2.83
CA THR A 240 -24.95 19.52 -3.82
C THR A 240 -24.62 20.88 -4.43
N ALA A 241 -23.73 21.68 -3.83
CA ALA A 241 -23.27 22.97 -4.38
C ALA A 241 -22.07 22.79 -5.34
N GLY A 242 -21.56 21.56 -5.50
CA GLY A 242 -20.46 21.20 -6.38
C GLY A 242 -19.15 20.87 -5.65
N VAL A 243 -18.05 20.96 -6.39
CA VAL A 243 -16.69 20.63 -5.91
C VAL A 243 -15.98 21.91 -5.44
N ARG A 244 -15.37 21.85 -4.27
CA ARG A 244 -14.55 22.94 -3.71
C ARG A 244 -13.23 22.39 -3.17
N SER A 245 -12.16 23.17 -3.30
CA SER A 245 -10.84 22.82 -2.75
C SER A 245 -10.41 23.83 -1.68
N ASP A 246 -9.91 23.31 -0.55
CA ASP A 246 -9.12 24.06 0.41
C ASP A 246 -7.64 23.68 0.22
N THR A 247 -6.82 24.68 -0.08
CA THR A 247 -5.37 24.53 -0.35
C THR A 247 -4.52 25.14 0.73
N SER A 248 -5.10 25.44 1.89
CA SER A 248 -4.40 26.12 3.00
C SER A 248 -3.20 25.34 3.54
N HIS A 249 -3.15 24.03 3.35
CA HIS A 249 -2.03 23.16 3.72
C HIS A 249 -1.09 22.83 2.56
N CYS A 250 -1.43 23.23 1.32
CA CYS A 250 -0.55 23.00 0.17
C CYS A 250 0.74 23.81 0.30
N GLY A 251 1.88 23.16 0.02
CA GLY A 251 3.19 23.82 0.09
C GLY A 251 3.74 24.07 1.49
N LYS A 252 3.03 23.66 2.56
CA LYS A 252 3.57 23.75 3.94
C LYS A 252 4.72 22.77 4.19
N ALA A 253 4.82 21.72 3.39
CA ALA A 253 5.88 20.71 3.47
C ALA A 253 6.40 20.35 2.07
N PRO A 254 7.65 19.88 1.94
CA PRO A 254 8.15 19.37 0.66
C PRO A 254 7.39 18.08 0.29
N LYS A 255 7.07 17.92 -1.00
CA LYS A 255 6.50 16.67 -1.52
C LYS A 255 7.45 15.50 -1.24
N LYS A 256 6.90 14.37 -0.81
CA LYS A 256 7.64 13.15 -0.47
C LYS A 256 6.79 11.91 -0.77
N LEU A 257 6.31 11.80 -2.01
CA LEU A 257 5.60 10.60 -2.45
C LEU A 257 6.45 9.36 -2.18
N CYS A 258 5.87 8.31 -1.63
CA CYS A 258 6.58 7.06 -1.43
C CYS A 258 7.03 6.49 -2.77
N VAL A 259 8.35 6.33 -2.97
CA VAL A 259 8.87 5.81 -4.25
C VAL A 259 8.44 4.36 -4.47
N PHE A 260 8.16 3.63 -3.40
CA PHE A 260 7.74 2.24 -3.47
C PHE A 260 6.36 2.04 -4.11
N GLU A 261 5.57 3.11 -4.22
CA GLU A 261 4.34 3.11 -5.03
C GLU A 261 4.66 2.77 -6.50
N PHE A 262 5.72 3.34 -7.07
CA PHE A 262 6.16 3.03 -8.43
C PHE A 262 6.87 1.67 -8.54
N ILE A 263 7.62 1.27 -7.52
CA ILE A 263 8.38 0.02 -7.54
C ILE A 263 7.46 -1.19 -7.44
N TYR A 264 6.50 -1.16 -6.48
CA TYR A 264 5.74 -2.35 -6.11
C TYR A 264 4.23 -2.14 -5.97
N PHE A 265 3.76 -1.14 -5.14
CA PHE A 265 2.37 -1.12 -4.70
C PHE A 265 1.36 -0.88 -5.81
N ALA A 266 1.56 0.16 -6.62
CA ALA A 266 0.58 0.53 -7.63
C ALA A 266 0.52 -0.45 -8.80
N ARG A 267 -0.64 -0.57 -9.41
CA ARG A 267 -0.80 -1.35 -10.64
C ARG A 267 -0.08 -0.67 -11.80
N PRO A 268 0.50 -1.44 -12.73
CA PRO A 268 1.23 -0.87 -13.87
C PRO A 268 0.41 0.07 -14.75
N ASP A 269 -0.89 -0.17 -14.84
CA ASP A 269 -1.84 0.65 -15.61
C ASP A 269 -2.27 1.94 -14.90
N SER A 270 -1.82 2.17 -13.67
CA SER A 270 -2.11 3.40 -12.93
C SER A 270 -1.18 4.55 -13.32
N VAL A 271 -1.72 5.78 -13.19
CA VAL A 271 -1.00 7.05 -13.26
C VAL A 271 -1.04 7.70 -11.88
N ILE A 272 0.12 8.11 -11.37
CA ILE A 272 0.27 8.75 -10.05
C ILE A 272 1.07 10.03 -10.21
N ASP A 273 0.55 11.16 -9.72
CA ASP A 273 1.17 12.50 -9.83
C ASP A 273 1.66 12.80 -11.27
N GLY A 274 0.85 12.40 -12.25
CA GLY A 274 1.11 12.60 -13.68
C GLY A 274 2.10 11.62 -14.31
N SER A 275 2.57 10.59 -13.59
CA SER A 275 3.54 9.61 -14.08
C SER A 275 2.96 8.21 -14.21
N SER A 276 3.20 7.55 -15.33
CA SER A 276 2.81 6.15 -15.54
C SER A 276 3.68 5.20 -14.73
N VAL A 277 3.04 4.34 -13.94
CA VAL A 277 3.73 3.29 -13.15
C VAL A 277 4.49 2.32 -14.06
N HIS A 278 3.87 1.90 -15.17
CA HIS A 278 4.50 1.04 -16.17
C HIS A 278 5.80 1.64 -16.73
N VAL A 279 5.77 2.92 -17.12
CA VAL A 279 6.94 3.61 -17.67
C VAL A 279 8.03 3.76 -16.58
N ALA A 280 7.65 4.10 -15.36
CA ALA A 280 8.58 4.23 -14.23
C ALA A 280 9.31 2.91 -13.95
N ARG A 281 8.60 1.77 -13.95
CA ARG A 281 9.22 0.45 -13.78
C ARG A 281 10.16 0.07 -14.93
N GLN A 282 9.81 0.39 -16.18
CA GLN A 282 10.73 0.18 -17.30
C GLN A 282 12.00 1.05 -17.16
N ARG A 283 11.86 2.28 -16.68
CA ARG A 283 12.99 3.18 -16.40
C ARG A 283 13.90 2.61 -15.32
N ALA A 284 13.34 2.02 -14.25
CA ALA A 284 14.12 1.31 -13.23
C ALA A 284 14.96 0.18 -13.83
N GLY A 285 14.36 -0.63 -14.71
CA GLY A 285 15.08 -1.67 -15.43
C GLY A 285 16.19 -1.14 -16.34
N ALA A 286 15.96 -0.02 -17.02
CA ALA A 286 16.97 0.61 -17.85
C ALA A 286 18.17 1.13 -17.03
N PHE A 287 17.91 1.78 -15.89
CA PHE A 287 18.98 2.20 -14.97
C PHE A 287 19.76 1.02 -14.42
N LEU A 288 19.09 -0.06 -14.01
CA LEU A 288 19.75 -1.29 -13.58
C LEU A 288 20.68 -1.89 -14.64
N ALA A 289 20.32 -1.81 -15.92
CA ALA A 289 21.17 -2.28 -17.02
C ALA A 289 22.42 -1.42 -17.18
N LEU A 290 22.34 -0.13 -16.88
CA LEU A 290 23.49 0.79 -16.89
C LEU A 290 24.38 0.64 -15.66
N GLU A 291 23.79 0.54 -14.46
CA GLU A 291 24.53 0.40 -13.21
C GLU A 291 25.18 -0.98 -13.06
N HIS A 292 24.50 -2.03 -13.52
CA HIS A 292 24.91 -3.43 -13.32
C HIS A 292 24.86 -4.25 -14.60
N PRO A 293 25.65 -3.90 -15.62
CA PRO A 293 25.70 -4.65 -16.85
C PRO A 293 26.25 -6.06 -16.64
N VAL A 294 25.74 -7.01 -17.40
CA VAL A 294 26.21 -8.40 -17.36
C VAL A 294 26.00 -9.07 -18.71
N GLN A 295 26.85 -10.04 -19.04
CA GLN A 295 26.65 -10.87 -20.24
C GLN A 295 25.72 -12.03 -19.89
N ALA A 296 24.58 -12.07 -20.52
CA ALA A 296 23.57 -13.11 -20.32
C ALA A 296 22.82 -13.44 -21.63
N ASP A 297 22.05 -14.51 -21.59
CA ASP A 297 21.35 -15.02 -22.77
C ASP A 297 19.87 -14.64 -22.77
N VAL A 298 19.31 -14.32 -21.61
CA VAL A 298 17.90 -13.93 -21.44
C VAL A 298 17.70 -13.09 -20.19
N VAL A 299 16.79 -12.11 -20.28
CA VAL A 299 16.25 -11.34 -19.15
C VAL A 299 14.85 -11.85 -18.84
N ILE A 300 14.58 -12.15 -17.58
CA ILE A 300 13.25 -12.55 -17.10
C ILE A 300 12.87 -11.72 -15.87
N GLY A 301 11.56 -11.53 -15.63
CA GLY A 301 11.06 -10.87 -14.43
C GLY A 301 10.33 -11.83 -13.51
N VAL A 302 10.39 -11.57 -12.20
CA VAL A 302 9.52 -12.23 -11.22
C VAL A 302 8.11 -11.64 -11.34
N PRO A 303 7.07 -12.43 -11.62
CA PRO A 303 5.70 -11.92 -11.72
C PRO A 303 5.14 -11.47 -10.34
N ASP A 304 4.39 -10.35 -10.26
CA ASP A 304 3.99 -9.50 -11.39
C ASP A 304 4.86 -8.23 -11.47
N SER A 305 5.42 -7.75 -10.36
CA SER A 305 6.14 -6.47 -10.19
C SER A 305 7.45 -6.37 -10.98
N GLY A 306 8.19 -7.47 -11.11
CA GLY A 306 9.46 -7.49 -11.84
C GLY A 306 9.34 -7.50 -13.37
N LEU A 307 8.14 -7.68 -13.94
CA LEU A 307 7.98 -7.87 -15.40
C LEU A 307 8.31 -6.61 -16.19
N ASP A 308 7.80 -5.44 -15.77
CA ASP A 308 8.03 -4.18 -16.47
C ASP A 308 9.49 -3.73 -16.38
N ALA A 309 10.11 -3.90 -15.20
CA ALA A 309 11.53 -3.60 -15.01
C ALA A 309 12.40 -4.56 -15.86
N ALA A 310 12.04 -5.84 -15.96
CA ALA A 310 12.73 -6.79 -16.84
C ALA A 310 12.65 -6.38 -18.31
N LEU A 311 11.50 -5.88 -18.77
CA LEU A 311 11.34 -5.35 -20.13
C LEU A 311 12.25 -4.12 -20.35
N GLY A 312 12.31 -3.21 -19.37
CA GLY A 312 13.20 -2.04 -19.42
C GLY A 312 14.68 -2.42 -19.46
N TYR A 313 15.09 -3.37 -18.60
CA TYR A 313 16.46 -3.91 -18.60
C TYR A 313 16.83 -4.54 -19.95
N ALA A 314 15.95 -5.39 -20.49
CA ALA A 314 16.18 -6.06 -21.78
C ALA A 314 16.34 -5.06 -22.93
N ARG A 315 15.49 -4.04 -22.99
CA ARG A 315 15.58 -2.97 -24.02
C ARG A 315 16.87 -2.19 -23.94
N GLN A 316 17.31 -1.85 -22.71
CA GLN A 316 18.52 -1.06 -22.50
C GLN A 316 19.80 -1.88 -22.74
N SER A 317 19.82 -3.14 -22.29
CA SER A 317 21.02 -4.01 -22.40
C SER A 317 21.15 -4.69 -23.77
N GLY A 318 20.07 -4.76 -24.57
CA GLY A 318 20.01 -5.54 -25.80
C GLY A 318 19.91 -7.05 -25.60
N ILE A 319 19.84 -7.53 -24.35
CA ILE A 319 19.65 -8.96 -24.04
C ILE A 319 18.17 -9.31 -24.28
N PRO A 320 17.87 -10.44 -24.96
CA PRO A 320 16.48 -10.82 -25.22
C PRO A 320 15.63 -10.96 -23.97
N TYR A 321 14.41 -10.40 -23.98
CA TYR A 321 13.41 -10.62 -22.95
C TYR A 321 12.73 -11.98 -23.13
N GLY A 322 12.49 -12.71 -22.03
CA GLY A 322 11.76 -13.97 -22.02
C GLY A 322 10.76 -14.05 -20.85
N ILE A 323 9.68 -14.80 -21.03
CA ILE A 323 8.77 -15.16 -19.96
C ILE A 323 9.36 -16.35 -19.23
N GLY A 324 10.10 -16.11 -18.15
CA GLY A 324 10.80 -17.16 -17.39
C GLY A 324 9.93 -17.90 -16.39
N PHE A 325 8.81 -17.31 -15.97
CA PHE A 325 7.89 -17.88 -14.99
C PHE A 325 6.43 -17.76 -15.43
N ILE A 326 5.64 -18.73 -14.98
CA ILE A 326 4.17 -18.66 -15.00
C ILE A 326 3.66 -18.61 -13.55
N LYS A 327 2.88 -17.57 -13.25
CA LYS A 327 2.14 -17.46 -12.00
C LYS A 327 0.77 -18.13 -12.15
N ASN A 328 0.44 -19.03 -11.25
CA ASN A 328 -0.88 -19.64 -11.22
C ASN A 328 -1.91 -18.63 -10.69
N LYS A 329 -2.75 -18.11 -11.59
CA LYS A 329 -3.78 -17.09 -11.28
C LYS A 329 -4.98 -17.64 -10.51
N TYR A 330 -5.14 -18.97 -10.44
CA TYR A 330 -6.28 -19.63 -9.78
C TYR A 330 -6.03 -19.92 -8.30
N ILE A 331 -4.83 -19.66 -7.78
CA ILE A 331 -4.48 -19.83 -6.38
C ILE A 331 -4.45 -18.47 -5.70
N GLY A 332 -5.45 -18.21 -4.85
CA GLY A 332 -5.49 -17.06 -3.99
C GLY A 332 -4.41 -17.09 -2.89
N ARG A 333 -4.14 -15.96 -2.26
CA ARG A 333 -3.21 -15.84 -1.10
C ARG A 333 -3.76 -16.50 0.17
N THR A 334 -5.06 -16.77 0.23
CA THR A 334 -5.79 -17.38 1.37
C THR A 334 -5.61 -18.88 1.50
N PHE A 335 -4.88 -19.54 0.63
CA PHE A 335 -4.60 -20.96 0.76
C PHE A 335 -3.60 -21.20 1.90
N ILE A 336 -4.12 -21.44 3.11
CA ILE A 336 -3.32 -21.77 4.30
C ILE A 336 -3.08 -23.27 4.32
N SER A 337 -1.85 -23.68 4.10
CA SER A 337 -1.47 -25.10 4.21
C SER A 337 -1.24 -25.50 5.66
N PRO A 338 -1.87 -26.58 6.13
CA PRO A 338 -1.77 -27.01 7.52
C PRO A 338 -0.43 -27.64 7.90
N THR A 339 0.44 -28.02 6.94
CA THR A 339 1.73 -28.67 7.22
C THR A 339 2.91 -27.96 6.56
N GLN A 340 4.13 -28.16 7.15
CA GLN A 340 5.40 -27.61 6.64
C GLN A 340 5.68 -28.08 5.19
N THR A 341 5.48 -29.36 4.91
CA THR A 341 5.69 -29.95 3.58
C THR A 341 4.72 -29.40 2.53
N MET A 342 3.48 -29.08 2.92
CA MET A 342 2.52 -28.42 2.04
C MET A 342 2.90 -26.97 1.76
N ARG A 343 3.44 -26.23 2.74
CA ARG A 343 3.94 -24.85 2.54
C ARG A 343 5.14 -24.78 1.59
N GLU A 344 5.99 -25.79 1.58
CA GLU A 344 7.09 -25.91 0.62
C GLU A 344 6.57 -26.16 -0.79
N ASN A 345 5.50 -26.94 -0.93
CA ASN A 345 4.84 -27.19 -2.20
C ASN A 345 4.01 -25.98 -2.70
N GLU A 346 3.55 -25.09 -1.82
CA GLU A 346 2.77 -23.89 -2.21
C GLU A 346 3.54 -22.96 -3.16
N VAL A 347 4.83 -22.77 -2.95
CA VAL A 347 5.65 -21.92 -3.84
C VAL A 347 5.72 -22.57 -5.23
N ASN A 348 5.89 -23.89 -5.29
CA ASN A 348 5.93 -24.64 -6.55
C ASN A 348 4.59 -24.61 -7.30
N ILE A 349 3.47 -24.49 -6.56
CA ILE A 349 2.13 -24.42 -7.16
C ILE A 349 1.82 -22.99 -7.65
N LYS A 350 2.34 -21.97 -6.95
CA LYS A 350 2.10 -20.55 -7.27
C LYS A 350 2.96 -20.02 -8.41
N LEU A 351 4.21 -20.47 -8.50
CA LEU A 351 5.20 -19.96 -9.46
C LEU A 351 6.00 -21.10 -10.07
N ASN A 352 5.91 -21.27 -11.39
CA ASN A 352 6.65 -22.31 -12.12
C ASN A 352 7.58 -21.72 -13.17
N PRO A 353 8.86 -22.16 -13.24
CA PRO A 353 9.78 -21.73 -14.29
C PRO A 353 9.43 -22.42 -15.63
N ILE A 354 9.61 -21.69 -16.72
CA ILE A 354 9.50 -22.22 -18.09
C ILE A 354 10.88 -22.73 -18.50
N ARG A 355 11.09 -24.06 -18.43
CA ARG A 355 12.39 -24.71 -18.70
C ARG A 355 12.99 -24.32 -20.04
N SER A 356 12.21 -24.33 -21.12
CA SER A 356 12.68 -23.97 -22.47
C SER A 356 13.22 -22.55 -22.58
N VAL A 357 12.89 -21.66 -21.64
CA VAL A 357 13.41 -20.29 -21.59
C VAL A 357 14.70 -20.20 -20.80
N VAL A 358 14.92 -21.03 -19.76
CA VAL A 358 16.01 -20.86 -18.79
C VAL A 358 17.07 -21.98 -18.85
N GLU A 359 16.74 -23.18 -19.31
CA GLU A 359 17.63 -24.33 -19.32
C GLU A 359 18.90 -24.08 -20.14
N GLY A 360 20.06 -24.30 -19.52
CA GLY A 360 21.38 -24.08 -20.12
C GLY A 360 21.77 -22.63 -20.36
N LYS A 361 20.95 -21.66 -19.95
CA LYS A 361 21.17 -20.22 -20.19
C LYS A 361 21.70 -19.47 -18.98
N ARG A 362 22.44 -18.39 -19.24
CA ARG A 362 22.78 -17.34 -18.29
C ARG A 362 21.57 -16.41 -18.20
N VAL A 363 20.97 -16.29 -17.03
CA VAL A 363 19.70 -15.59 -16.80
C VAL A 363 19.93 -14.31 -16.02
N VAL A 364 19.41 -13.19 -16.50
CA VAL A 364 19.20 -12.00 -15.67
C VAL A 364 17.80 -12.10 -15.09
N LEU A 365 17.72 -12.21 -13.76
CA LEU A 365 16.46 -12.25 -13.01
C LEU A 365 16.18 -10.87 -12.42
N ILE A 366 15.06 -10.25 -12.79
CA ILE A 366 14.65 -8.96 -12.25
C ILE A 366 13.53 -9.16 -11.23
N ASP A 367 13.68 -8.56 -10.04
CA ASP A 367 12.64 -8.49 -9.02
C ASP A 367 12.53 -7.06 -8.48
N ASP A 368 11.45 -6.76 -7.74
CA ASP A 368 11.21 -5.43 -7.18
C ASP A 368 12.10 -5.15 -5.96
N SER A 369 12.26 -6.10 -5.04
CA SER A 369 12.91 -5.87 -3.75
C SER A 369 13.37 -7.16 -3.07
N ILE A 370 14.34 -7.03 -2.15
CA ILE A 370 14.75 -8.08 -1.22
C ILE A 370 14.68 -7.52 0.21
N VAL A 371 13.83 -8.13 1.06
CA VAL A 371 13.69 -7.75 2.47
C VAL A 371 14.47 -8.71 3.36
N ARG A 372 14.04 -9.97 3.44
CA ARG A 372 14.65 -11.04 4.26
C ARG A 372 15.41 -12.07 3.44
N GLY A 373 15.27 -12.05 2.12
CA GLY A 373 15.95 -12.98 1.19
C GLY A 373 15.32 -14.38 1.08
N THR A 374 14.44 -14.79 1.98
CA THR A 374 13.88 -16.16 1.99
C THR A 374 13.02 -16.49 0.77
N THR A 375 12.17 -15.57 0.34
CA THR A 375 11.32 -15.73 -0.85
C THR A 375 12.14 -15.71 -2.12
N CYS A 376 13.05 -14.74 -2.22
CA CYS A 376 13.98 -14.61 -3.34
C CYS A 376 14.79 -15.89 -3.54
N ARG A 377 15.37 -16.45 -2.48
CA ARG A 377 16.11 -17.72 -2.52
C ARG A 377 15.26 -18.86 -3.09
N ARG A 378 13.99 -19.00 -2.66
CA ARG A 378 13.08 -20.04 -3.19
C ARG A 378 12.84 -19.88 -4.69
N THR A 379 12.63 -18.66 -5.15
CA THR A 379 12.45 -18.35 -6.58
C THR A 379 13.72 -18.70 -7.38
N ILE A 380 14.89 -18.41 -6.83
CA ILE A 380 16.19 -18.75 -7.42
C ILE A 380 16.39 -20.26 -7.47
N ASP A 381 16.06 -20.99 -6.41
CA ASP A 381 16.14 -22.46 -6.36
C ASP A 381 15.29 -23.11 -7.46
N LEU A 382 14.14 -22.53 -7.81
CA LEU A 382 13.31 -23.00 -8.93
C LEU A 382 14.03 -22.90 -10.28
N LEU A 383 14.77 -21.79 -10.51
CA LEU A 383 15.54 -21.62 -11.75
C LEU A 383 16.71 -22.57 -11.84
N TRP A 384 17.43 -22.80 -10.73
CA TRP A 384 18.50 -23.80 -10.68
C TRP A 384 17.97 -25.21 -10.98
N LYS A 385 16.85 -25.60 -10.39
CA LYS A 385 16.16 -26.87 -10.66
C LYS A 385 15.64 -26.97 -12.11
N ALA A 386 15.34 -25.84 -12.75
CA ALA A 386 14.97 -25.78 -14.15
C ALA A 386 16.16 -25.83 -15.11
N GLY A 387 17.41 -25.87 -14.59
CA GLY A 387 18.61 -26.05 -15.40
C GLY A 387 19.28 -24.76 -15.86
N ALA A 388 19.04 -23.62 -15.20
CA ALA A 388 19.77 -22.39 -15.49
C ALA A 388 21.30 -22.62 -15.33
N LYS A 389 22.11 -22.02 -16.21
CA LYS A 389 23.58 -22.11 -16.17
C LYS A 389 24.19 -21.09 -15.23
N GLU A 390 23.67 -19.88 -15.23
CA GLU A 390 24.05 -18.77 -14.35
C GLU A 390 22.78 -17.94 -14.04
N ILE A 391 22.75 -17.33 -12.84
CA ILE A 391 21.67 -16.45 -12.43
C ILE A 391 22.30 -15.15 -11.91
N HIS A 392 21.94 -14.05 -12.55
CA HIS A 392 22.33 -12.70 -12.19
C HIS A 392 21.10 -11.93 -11.72
N MET A 393 20.99 -11.70 -10.41
CA MET A 393 19.84 -11.00 -9.81
C MET A 393 20.01 -9.50 -9.91
N ARG A 394 18.96 -8.79 -10.31
CA ARG A 394 18.87 -7.33 -10.33
C ARG A 394 17.59 -6.90 -9.64
N VAL A 395 17.69 -5.96 -8.72
CA VAL A 395 16.60 -5.52 -7.87
C VAL A 395 16.29 -4.06 -8.19
N SER A 396 15.04 -3.79 -8.57
CA SER A 396 14.61 -2.45 -9.00
C SER A 396 14.37 -1.46 -7.86
N ALA A 397 14.67 -1.84 -6.63
CA ALA A 397 14.76 -0.97 -5.46
C ALA A 397 16.18 -0.94 -4.90
N PRO A 398 16.57 0.12 -4.16
CA PRO A 398 17.72 0.07 -3.27
C PRO A 398 17.52 -0.95 -2.12
N PRO A 399 18.60 -1.36 -1.42
CA PRO A 399 18.48 -2.24 -0.27
C PRO A 399 17.70 -1.56 0.87
N PHE A 400 16.80 -2.31 1.52
CA PHE A 400 16.11 -1.87 2.73
C PHE A 400 17.06 -1.90 3.91
N VAL A 401 17.27 -0.75 4.57
CA VAL A 401 18.15 -0.60 5.73
C VAL A 401 17.47 0.05 6.94
N SER A 402 16.23 0.50 6.79
CA SER A 402 15.46 1.17 7.84
C SER A 402 13.98 0.77 7.80
N GLU A 403 13.31 0.90 8.94
CA GLU A 403 11.88 0.68 9.10
C GLU A 403 11.06 1.73 8.33
N CYS A 404 9.79 1.41 8.05
CA CYS A 404 8.85 2.37 7.50
C CYS A 404 7.82 2.80 8.55
N TYR A 405 7.67 4.12 8.75
CA TYR A 405 6.67 4.70 9.64
C TYR A 405 5.46 5.27 8.89
N TYR A 406 5.40 5.14 7.56
CA TYR A 406 4.39 5.76 6.70
C TYR A 406 3.40 4.76 6.07
N GLY A 407 3.41 3.51 6.56
CA GLY A 407 2.40 2.51 6.20
C GLY A 407 2.92 1.23 5.54
N THR A 408 4.14 1.20 4.99
CA THR A 408 4.74 -0.05 4.48
C THR A 408 5.10 -0.99 5.65
N ASP A 409 4.78 -2.28 5.53
CA ASP A 409 5.06 -3.29 6.58
C ASP A 409 6.55 -3.68 6.61
N ILE A 410 7.37 -2.72 7.02
CA ILE A 410 8.78 -2.90 7.37
C ILE A 410 8.92 -2.47 8.82
N ASP A 411 8.71 -3.43 9.73
CA ASP A 411 8.47 -3.18 11.15
C ASP A 411 9.71 -3.25 12.06
N ASP A 412 10.76 -3.97 11.62
CA ASP A 412 11.98 -4.16 12.41
C ASP A 412 13.20 -4.27 11.48
N LYS A 413 14.11 -3.31 11.59
CA LYS A 413 15.37 -3.31 10.83
C LYS A 413 16.23 -4.55 11.08
N ASN A 414 16.11 -5.20 12.25
CA ASN A 414 16.84 -6.42 12.55
C ASN A 414 16.44 -7.62 11.68
N ASN A 415 15.27 -7.52 11.02
CA ASN A 415 14.79 -8.52 10.07
C ASN A 415 15.23 -8.26 8.62
N LEU A 416 15.88 -7.12 8.37
CA LEU A 416 16.31 -6.72 7.02
C LEU A 416 17.67 -7.34 6.71
N ILE A 417 17.75 -8.11 5.62
CA ILE A 417 19.01 -8.80 5.26
C ILE A 417 20.17 -7.82 5.00
N ALA A 418 19.85 -6.66 4.40
CA ALA A 418 20.85 -5.66 4.03
C ALA A 418 21.41 -4.84 5.21
N THR A 419 20.84 -4.96 6.43
CA THR A 419 21.40 -4.35 7.63
C THR A 419 22.53 -5.17 8.24
N HIS A 420 22.62 -6.47 7.92
CA HIS A 420 23.54 -7.42 8.49
C HIS A 420 24.55 -7.98 7.50
N HIS A 421 24.30 -7.84 6.20
CA HIS A 421 25.08 -8.45 5.15
C HIS A 421 25.38 -7.48 4.03
N THR A 422 26.60 -7.58 3.49
CA THR A 422 27.00 -6.89 2.25
C THR A 422 26.29 -7.49 1.04
N VAL A 423 26.28 -6.76 -0.09
CA VAL A 423 25.64 -7.23 -1.34
C VAL A 423 26.22 -8.58 -1.80
N ASP A 424 27.55 -8.77 -1.66
CA ASP A 424 28.22 -10.03 -2.04
C ASP A 424 27.85 -11.19 -1.09
N GLU A 425 27.64 -10.92 0.19
CA GLU A 425 27.17 -11.92 1.14
C GLU A 425 25.71 -12.28 0.87
N ILE A 426 24.85 -11.28 0.58
CA ILE A 426 23.46 -11.52 0.19
C ILE A 426 23.41 -12.38 -1.08
N ALA A 427 24.24 -12.08 -2.09
CA ALA A 427 24.30 -12.89 -3.31
C ALA A 427 24.60 -14.36 -3.02
N LYS A 428 25.53 -14.63 -2.09
CA LYS A 428 25.85 -16.00 -1.65
C LYS A 428 24.70 -16.65 -0.89
N ILE A 429 24.05 -15.90 0.01
CA ILE A 429 22.92 -16.38 0.83
C ILE A 429 21.75 -16.78 -0.06
N ILE A 430 21.39 -15.96 -1.05
CA ILE A 430 20.30 -16.25 -1.97
C ILE A 430 20.68 -17.20 -3.11
N GLY A 431 21.98 -17.45 -3.31
CA GLY A 431 22.49 -18.46 -4.24
C GLY A 431 22.54 -18.00 -5.70
N VAL A 432 22.97 -16.76 -5.97
CA VAL A 432 23.13 -16.20 -7.32
C VAL A 432 24.60 -15.92 -7.65
N ASN A 433 24.93 -15.85 -8.95
CA ASN A 433 26.27 -15.54 -9.44
C ASN A 433 26.62 -14.05 -9.24
N SER A 434 25.65 -13.15 -9.32
CA SER A 434 25.83 -11.74 -8.99
C SER A 434 24.52 -11.09 -8.58
N LEU A 435 24.60 -10.07 -7.72
CA LEU A 435 23.48 -9.27 -7.25
C LEU A 435 23.77 -7.79 -7.50
N GLY A 436 22.78 -7.04 -7.98
CA GLY A 436 22.83 -5.59 -8.12
C GLY A 436 21.51 -4.96 -7.71
N TYR A 437 21.56 -3.89 -6.92
CA TYR A 437 20.43 -3.07 -6.52
C TYR A 437 20.45 -1.75 -7.27
N LEU A 438 19.28 -1.22 -7.58
CA LEU A 438 19.16 0.15 -8.08
C LEU A 438 19.67 1.13 -7.02
N SER A 439 20.43 2.14 -7.45
CA SER A 439 20.92 3.18 -6.55
C SER A 439 19.81 4.12 -6.04
N ILE A 440 20.04 4.80 -4.90
CA ILE A 440 19.13 5.84 -4.41
C ILE A 440 19.10 7.04 -5.37
N GLU A 441 20.24 7.34 -6.02
CA GLU A 441 20.39 8.40 -6.99
C GLU A 441 19.50 8.21 -8.22
N ASP A 442 19.29 6.97 -8.65
CA ASP A 442 18.50 6.66 -9.83
C ASP A 442 17.04 6.30 -9.49
N VAL A 443 16.78 5.73 -8.31
CA VAL A 443 15.40 5.45 -7.88
C VAL A 443 14.55 6.72 -7.77
N VAL A 444 15.13 7.86 -7.43
CA VAL A 444 14.41 9.14 -7.35
C VAL A 444 14.13 9.77 -8.73
N LYS A 445 14.62 9.17 -9.81
CA LYS A 445 14.41 9.60 -11.21
C LYS A 445 13.40 8.74 -11.97
N LEU A 446 12.73 7.79 -11.30
CA LEU A 446 11.85 6.82 -11.96
C LEU A 446 10.63 7.46 -12.62
N ALA A 447 10.06 8.47 -11.99
CA ALA A 447 8.86 9.15 -12.48
C ALA A 447 9.19 10.53 -13.06
N ASP A 448 8.32 10.99 -13.96
CA ASP A 448 8.34 12.34 -14.47
C ASP A 448 7.70 13.30 -13.45
N ASN A 449 7.94 14.61 -13.57
CA ASN A 449 7.33 15.64 -12.71
C ASN A 449 7.61 15.52 -11.19
N THR A 450 8.69 14.85 -10.80
CA THR A 450 9.08 14.69 -9.40
C THR A 450 10.03 15.78 -8.92
N GLU A 451 9.78 17.03 -9.28
CA GLU A 451 10.63 18.19 -8.95
C GLU A 451 10.94 18.35 -7.44
N ASN A 452 10.18 17.66 -6.57
CA ASN A 452 10.30 17.76 -5.12
C ASN A 452 10.77 16.48 -4.42
N GLY A 453 11.10 15.45 -5.18
CA GLY A 453 11.69 14.21 -4.66
C GLY A 453 10.69 13.23 -4.06
N PHE A 454 11.20 12.03 -3.79
CA PHE A 454 10.47 10.94 -3.16
C PHE A 454 10.81 10.77 -1.68
N CYS A 455 9.96 10.07 -0.94
CA CYS A 455 10.34 9.44 0.31
C CYS A 455 11.17 8.18 0.00
N THR A 456 12.39 8.14 0.51
CA THR A 456 13.34 7.02 0.40
C THR A 456 13.84 6.59 1.79
N ALA A 457 13.09 6.90 2.86
CA ALA A 457 13.52 6.70 4.24
C ALA A 457 13.89 5.25 4.56
N CYS A 458 13.15 4.28 4.03
CA CYS A 458 13.42 2.85 4.18
C CYS A 458 14.74 2.39 3.53
N PHE A 459 15.29 3.18 2.60
CA PHE A 459 16.57 2.95 1.93
C PHE A 459 17.74 3.75 2.53
N GLY A 460 17.53 4.42 3.70
CA GLY A 460 18.54 5.24 4.36
C GLY A 460 18.51 6.72 4.01
N GLY A 461 17.41 7.21 3.36
CA GLY A 461 17.25 8.59 2.89
C GLY A 461 16.80 9.62 3.95
N GLY A 462 16.68 9.25 5.21
CA GLY A 462 16.14 10.11 6.26
C GLY A 462 14.62 10.25 6.25
N TYR A 463 14.03 10.48 7.43
CA TYR A 463 12.57 10.59 7.58
C TYR A 463 12.11 12.03 7.41
N PRO A 464 11.08 12.30 6.57
CA PRO A 464 10.54 13.64 6.37
C PRO A 464 9.80 14.23 7.59
N THR A 465 9.33 13.39 8.52
CA THR A 465 8.63 13.79 9.74
C THR A 465 9.36 13.30 10.98
N SER A 466 8.90 13.71 12.17
CA SER A 466 9.33 13.09 13.43
C SER A 466 8.94 11.61 13.43
N ILE A 467 9.82 10.76 13.98
CA ILE A 467 9.57 9.34 14.15
C ILE A 467 9.17 9.04 15.61
N PRO A 468 8.37 8.00 15.86
CA PRO A 468 8.02 7.58 17.22
C PRO A 468 9.28 7.30 18.06
N LYS A 469 9.33 7.86 19.27
CA LYS A 469 10.50 7.71 20.16
C LYS A 469 10.68 6.30 20.72
N ASP A 470 9.60 5.55 20.81
CA ASP A 470 9.59 4.15 21.28
C ASP A 470 9.04 3.26 20.18
N GLY A 471 9.83 2.28 19.72
CA GLY A 471 9.51 1.34 18.63
C GLY A 471 8.40 0.32 18.91
N GLY A 472 7.31 0.73 19.54
CA GLY A 472 6.21 -0.17 19.91
C GLY A 472 4.94 0.07 19.10
N LYS A 473 4.79 -0.60 17.95
CA LYS A 473 3.52 -0.65 17.20
C LYS A 473 2.38 -1.34 17.99
N ASP A 474 2.66 -2.19 18.98
CA ASP A 474 1.73 -3.22 19.52
C ASP A 474 1.39 -3.09 21.01
N ARG A 475 1.29 -1.89 21.58
CA ARG A 475 1.01 -1.73 23.02
C ARG A 475 -0.27 -2.46 23.48
N PHE A 476 -1.29 -2.56 22.63
CA PHE A 476 -2.58 -3.16 22.97
C PHE A 476 -2.73 -4.62 22.52
N GLU A 477 -1.72 -5.18 21.85
CA GLU A 477 -1.72 -6.53 21.28
C GLU A 477 -0.78 -7.50 22.00
N CYS A 478 0.06 -6.98 22.91
CA CYS A 478 0.93 -7.79 23.76
C CYS A 478 0.27 -8.09 25.11
N LYS A 479 0.50 -9.31 25.63
CA LYS A 479 0.14 -9.64 27.02
C LYS A 479 0.89 -8.72 27.97
N ILE A 480 0.24 -8.25 29.03
CA ILE A 480 0.85 -7.39 30.05
C ILE A 480 2.15 -8.02 30.59
N SER A 481 2.15 -9.36 30.81
CA SER A 481 3.31 -10.13 31.27
C SER A 481 4.50 -10.17 30.28
N GLU A 482 4.28 -9.91 28.99
CA GLU A 482 5.32 -9.81 27.97
C GLU A 482 5.90 -8.39 27.89
N GLY A 483 5.07 -7.38 28.13
CA GLY A 483 5.49 -5.98 28.21
C GLY A 483 6.38 -5.65 29.41
N GLU A 484 6.21 -6.33 30.54
CA GLU A 484 7.06 -6.18 31.72
C GLU A 484 8.45 -6.82 31.53
N LYS A 485 8.55 -7.91 30.76
CA LYS A 485 9.85 -8.53 30.44
C LYS A 485 10.73 -7.66 29.55
N LYS A 486 10.15 -6.86 28.64
CA LYS A 486 10.89 -5.91 27.80
C LYS A 486 11.35 -4.64 28.53
N LYS A 487 10.77 -4.31 29.69
CA LYS A 487 11.22 -3.17 30.52
C LYS A 487 12.36 -3.54 31.47
N ASN A 488 12.58 -4.83 31.69
CA ASN A 488 13.57 -5.35 32.64
C ASN A 488 14.75 -6.07 31.95
N ALA A 489 14.82 -6.05 30.62
CA ALA A 489 15.93 -6.50 29.79
C ALA A 489 16.59 -5.32 29.05
#